data_463262b11132ab0e951e508135e1aa0e
#
_entry.id   463262b11132ab0e951e508135e1aa0e
#
_cell.length_a   1.000
_cell.length_b   1.000
_cell.length_c   1.000
_cell.angle_alpha   90.00
_cell.angle_beta   90.00
_cell.angle_gamma   90.00
#
_symmetry.space_group_name_H-M   'P 1'
#
loop_
_entity.id
_entity.type
_entity.pdbx_description
1 polymer ?
#
loop_
_entity_poly.entity_id
_entity_poly.type
_entity_poly.pdbx_seq_one_letter_code
_entity_poly.pdbx_strand_id
1 'polypeptide(L)'
;MRAKKYLWSILCVYFCYLTHGIQAIILSQNNVNFAKQWGFNMSDPQSAAYAAGLAAVSTAVAWTGFGKFISVWIGGEISDRVGRKKLMIGGAALYIICFLGFLFTKSALVASVCGFASGVATSGFWDASGYPAVQEAYPAAPGSALVGIKFFVSLSGMVYPLLVVHNANSGNWKLNVMIPVVMSIICLVLAIIAPFVYDDQKKASEGNDGKSKDAVQAEIDAAKAAMLTKPSKFVVFLVMFYAFLCMAIMYGAQQYTKAFGLSVCGLSEMQAAGMTSIYTIGSICAVLFWAFMMAKLKWSPLKVVLIDSICTAVALAGVLFIHQVAIIYIAIAMLGF
;
A
#
# COMPACT_ATOMS: atom_id res chain seq x y z
N MET A 1 -14.32 -17.59 -11.65
CA MET A 1 -14.05 -17.91 -10.24
C MET A 1 -13.97 -19.41 -10.10
N ARG A 2 -12.91 -19.96 -9.54
CA ARG A 2 -12.72 -21.44 -9.49
C ARG A 2 -13.82 -22.15 -8.70
N ALA A 3 -14.17 -21.68 -7.55
CA ALA A 3 -15.29 -22.16 -6.76
C ALA A 3 -15.80 -21.05 -5.85
N LYS A 4 -17.09 -21.04 -5.53
CA LYS A 4 -17.67 -20.02 -4.63
C LYS A 4 -16.98 -19.92 -3.27
N LYS A 5 -16.37 -21.03 -2.79
CA LYS A 5 -15.62 -21.03 -1.52
C LYS A 5 -14.43 -20.07 -1.52
N TYR A 6 -13.74 -19.86 -2.66
CA TYR A 6 -12.58 -18.95 -2.75
C TYR A 6 -12.93 -17.48 -2.83
N LEU A 7 -14.23 -17.13 -2.86
CA LEU A 7 -14.66 -15.75 -2.64
C LEU A 7 -14.21 -15.22 -1.27
N TRP A 8 -14.18 -16.08 -0.26
CA TRP A 8 -13.70 -15.73 1.07
C TRP A 8 -12.22 -15.35 1.09
N SER A 9 -11.38 -15.97 0.26
CA SER A 9 -9.98 -15.58 0.10
C SER A 9 -9.85 -14.18 -0.49
N ILE A 10 -10.65 -13.88 -1.54
CA ILE A 10 -10.67 -12.57 -2.17
C ILE A 10 -11.10 -11.50 -1.17
N LEU A 11 -12.20 -11.73 -0.43
CA LEU A 11 -12.68 -10.80 0.59
C LEU A 11 -11.67 -10.60 1.72
N CYS A 12 -11.02 -11.69 2.18
CA CYS A 12 -9.95 -11.62 3.17
C CYS A 12 -8.82 -10.73 2.68
N VAL A 13 -8.30 -10.97 1.48
CA VAL A 13 -7.21 -10.16 0.90
C VAL A 13 -7.63 -8.71 0.76
N TYR A 14 -8.80 -8.41 0.22
CA TYR A 14 -9.27 -7.04 0.07
C TYR A 14 -9.40 -6.31 1.40
N PHE A 15 -9.87 -6.98 2.45
CA PHE A 15 -9.95 -6.39 3.78
C PHE A 15 -8.55 -6.16 4.39
N CYS A 16 -7.61 -7.08 4.15
CA CYS A 16 -6.21 -6.87 4.52
C CYS A 16 -5.63 -5.63 3.83
N TYR A 17 -5.92 -5.42 2.55
CA TYR A 17 -5.44 -4.23 1.83
C TYR A 17 -6.17 -2.94 2.20
N LEU A 18 -7.40 -3.01 2.68
CA LEU A 18 -8.05 -1.89 3.35
C LEU A 18 -7.27 -1.47 4.60
N THR A 19 -6.84 -2.44 5.42
CA THR A 19 -6.00 -2.20 6.61
C THR A 19 -4.60 -1.68 6.22
N HIS A 20 -4.02 -2.25 5.15
CA HIS A 20 -2.73 -1.79 4.62
C HIS A 20 -2.77 -0.34 4.14
N GLY A 21 -3.86 0.11 3.52
CA GLY A 21 -4.01 1.51 3.11
C GLY A 21 -3.93 2.48 4.30
N ILE A 22 -4.46 2.10 5.47
CA ILE A 22 -4.27 2.86 6.71
C ILE A 22 -2.81 2.81 7.15
N GLN A 23 -2.18 1.63 7.17
CA GLN A 23 -0.78 1.47 7.55
C GLN A 23 0.14 2.36 6.72
N ALA A 24 -0.13 2.49 5.44
CA ALA A 24 0.70 3.28 4.53
C ALA A 24 0.80 4.76 4.94
N ILE A 25 -0.23 5.32 5.58
CA ILE A 25 -0.30 6.76 5.89
C ILE A 25 -0.47 7.08 7.39
N ILE A 26 -0.56 6.07 8.26
CA ILE A 26 -0.86 6.28 9.69
C ILE A 26 0.16 7.20 10.37
N LEU A 27 1.44 7.02 10.12
CA LEU A 27 2.51 7.83 10.72
C LEU A 27 2.46 9.27 10.22
N SER A 28 2.36 9.47 8.92
CA SER A 28 2.35 10.82 8.33
C SER A 28 1.08 11.60 8.66
N GLN A 29 -0.08 10.93 8.72
CA GLN A 29 -1.34 11.59 9.06
C GLN A 29 -1.44 11.97 10.54
N ASN A 30 -0.76 11.25 11.43
CA ASN A 30 -0.73 11.51 12.88
C ASN A 30 0.64 12.05 13.35
N ASN A 31 1.42 12.67 12.48
CA ASN A 31 2.82 13.04 12.73
C ASN A 31 3.01 13.88 13.99
N VAL A 32 2.21 14.94 14.21
CA VAL A 32 2.29 15.79 15.39
C VAL A 32 1.96 15.02 16.67
N ASN A 33 0.93 14.17 16.61
CA ASN A 33 0.51 13.37 17.76
C ASN A 33 1.56 12.32 18.16
N PHE A 34 2.18 11.65 17.18
CA PHE A 34 3.26 10.71 17.45
C PHE A 34 4.51 11.42 17.97
N ALA A 35 4.92 12.54 17.36
CA ALA A 35 6.05 13.31 17.85
C ALA A 35 5.85 13.75 19.31
N LYS A 36 4.65 14.25 19.65
CA LYS A 36 4.28 14.59 21.02
C LYS A 36 4.31 13.36 21.95
N GLN A 37 3.80 12.21 21.52
CA GLN A 37 3.83 10.99 22.30
C GLN A 37 5.27 10.52 22.58
N TRP A 38 6.21 10.77 21.64
CA TRP A 38 7.62 10.39 21.78
C TRP A 38 8.45 11.45 22.55
N GLY A 39 7.79 12.47 23.12
CA GLY A 39 8.41 13.44 24.02
C GLY A 39 8.97 14.70 23.34
N PHE A 40 8.67 14.92 22.05
CA PHE A 40 9.05 16.18 21.39
C PHE A 40 8.08 17.32 21.77
N ASN A 41 8.64 18.51 21.94
CA ASN A 41 7.81 19.69 22.14
C ASN A 41 7.22 20.14 20.80
N MET A 42 5.91 20.02 20.66
CA MET A 42 5.15 20.36 19.45
C MET A 42 4.29 21.61 19.61
N SER A 43 4.65 22.51 20.56
CA SER A 43 3.83 23.71 20.86
C SER A 43 4.08 24.84 19.87
N ASP A 44 5.31 25.00 19.38
CA ASP A 44 5.69 26.07 18.46
C ASP A 44 6.17 25.47 17.12
N PRO A 45 5.40 25.65 16.03
CA PRO A 45 5.74 25.16 14.70
C PRO A 45 7.05 25.69 14.12
N GLN A 46 7.56 26.83 14.62
CA GLN A 46 8.80 27.44 14.17
C GLN A 46 10.02 26.96 14.98
N SER A 47 9.81 26.17 16.03
CA SER A 47 10.90 25.72 16.89
C SER A 47 11.69 24.56 16.28
N ALA A 48 13.00 24.50 16.62
CA ALA A 48 13.85 23.36 16.25
C ALA A 48 13.34 22.03 16.84
N ALA A 49 12.68 22.06 18.00
CA ALA A 49 12.10 20.89 18.63
C ALA A 49 10.91 20.33 17.82
N TYR A 50 10.08 21.19 17.25
CA TYR A 50 9.00 20.79 16.36
C TYR A 50 9.54 20.13 15.09
N ALA A 51 10.53 20.74 14.44
CA ALA A 51 11.18 20.19 13.26
C ALA A 51 11.83 18.81 13.56
N ALA A 52 12.51 18.68 14.71
CA ALA A 52 13.09 17.42 15.16
C ALA A 52 12.02 16.32 15.38
N GLY A 53 10.87 16.68 15.95
CA GLY A 53 9.74 15.76 16.12
C GLY A 53 9.19 15.24 14.79
N LEU A 54 8.98 16.12 13.81
CA LEU A 54 8.55 15.72 12.47
C LEU A 54 9.61 14.87 11.75
N ALA A 55 10.89 15.20 11.90
CA ALA A 55 11.99 14.40 11.35
C ALA A 55 12.04 13.00 11.95
N ALA A 56 11.80 12.85 13.25
CA ALA A 56 11.71 11.55 13.90
C ALA A 56 10.57 10.68 13.34
N VAL A 57 9.39 11.28 13.09
CA VAL A 57 8.28 10.56 12.45
C VAL A 57 8.62 10.19 11.01
N SER A 58 9.21 11.11 10.24
CA SER A 58 9.66 10.84 8.87
C SER A 58 10.70 9.71 8.82
N THR A 59 11.56 9.61 9.83
CA THR A 59 12.52 8.51 9.99
C THR A 59 11.78 7.17 10.17
N ALA A 60 10.76 7.11 11.02
CA ALA A 60 9.95 5.90 11.18
C ALA A 60 9.21 5.49 9.89
N VAL A 61 8.73 6.48 9.10
CA VAL A 61 8.18 6.25 7.75
C VAL A 61 9.24 5.67 6.80
N ALA A 62 10.46 6.22 6.80
CA ALA A 62 11.55 5.71 5.98
C ALA A 62 11.90 4.26 6.33
N TRP A 63 11.94 3.90 7.61
CA TRP A 63 12.15 2.52 8.06
C TRP A 63 11.05 1.57 7.57
N THR A 64 9.80 2.03 7.44
CA THR A 64 8.73 1.24 6.80
C THR A 64 9.07 0.92 5.34
N GLY A 65 9.55 1.90 4.59
CA GLY A 65 10.03 1.71 3.21
C GLY A 65 11.18 0.72 3.13
N PHE A 66 12.13 0.81 4.07
CA PHE A 66 13.27 -0.10 4.14
C PHE A 66 12.87 -1.54 4.43
N GLY A 67 11.90 -1.74 5.33
CA GLY A 67 11.30 -3.06 5.61
C GLY A 67 10.65 -3.67 4.38
N LYS A 68 9.89 -2.89 3.60
CA LYS A 68 9.31 -3.32 2.33
C LYS A 68 10.39 -3.74 1.33
N PHE A 69 11.42 -2.89 1.17
CA PHE A 69 12.50 -3.13 0.21
C PHE A 69 13.24 -4.44 0.47
N ILE A 70 13.63 -4.69 1.71
CA ILE A 70 14.38 -5.92 2.06
C ILE A 70 13.49 -7.16 1.93
N SER A 71 12.23 -7.09 2.36
CA SER A 71 11.37 -8.27 2.48
C SER A 71 10.75 -8.72 1.15
N VAL A 72 10.61 -7.84 0.16
CA VAL A 72 9.99 -8.17 -1.13
C VAL A 72 10.72 -9.29 -1.87
N TRP A 73 12.06 -9.33 -1.79
CA TRP A 73 12.88 -10.33 -2.45
C TRP A 73 12.70 -11.74 -1.87
N ILE A 74 12.53 -11.80 -0.55
CA ILE A 74 12.48 -13.07 0.20
C ILE A 74 11.03 -13.55 0.31
N GLY A 75 10.08 -12.61 0.37
CA GLY A 75 8.67 -12.89 0.62
C GLY A 75 8.04 -13.82 -0.43
N GLY A 76 8.33 -13.62 -1.71
CA GLY A 76 7.84 -14.47 -2.79
C GLY A 76 8.27 -15.92 -2.63
N GLU A 77 9.56 -16.15 -2.40
CA GLU A 77 10.12 -17.48 -2.19
C GLU A 77 9.53 -18.18 -0.96
N ILE A 78 9.39 -17.45 0.15
CA ILE A 78 8.76 -17.97 1.36
C ILE A 78 7.29 -18.32 1.09
N SER A 79 6.56 -17.45 0.36
CA SER A 79 5.16 -17.67 0.01
C SER A 79 4.95 -18.97 -0.79
N ASP A 80 5.85 -19.25 -1.72
CA ASP A 80 5.78 -20.45 -2.54
C ASP A 80 6.15 -21.74 -1.76
N ARG A 81 7.01 -21.60 -0.75
CA ARG A 81 7.40 -22.77 0.10
C ARG A 81 6.40 -23.01 1.23
N VAL A 82 5.98 -21.96 1.92
CA VAL A 82 5.20 -22.05 3.17
C VAL A 82 3.70 -22.09 2.90
N GLY A 83 3.24 -21.42 1.84
CA GLY A 83 1.84 -21.30 1.45
C GLY A 83 1.27 -19.90 1.71
N ARG A 84 0.25 -19.53 0.92
CA ARG A 84 -0.38 -18.19 0.96
C ARG A 84 -1.04 -17.91 2.31
N LYS A 85 -1.77 -18.89 2.83
CA LYS A 85 -2.53 -18.78 4.07
C LYS A 85 -1.65 -18.44 5.28
N LYS A 86 -0.53 -19.14 5.44
CA LYS A 86 0.37 -18.94 6.58
C LYS A 86 1.00 -17.54 6.56
N LEU A 87 1.35 -17.04 5.38
CA LEU A 87 1.87 -15.68 5.25
C LEU A 87 0.80 -14.63 5.54
N MET A 88 -0.44 -14.81 5.06
CA MET A 88 -1.54 -13.89 5.39
C MET A 88 -1.76 -13.80 6.90
N ILE A 89 -1.74 -14.94 7.61
CA ILE A 89 -1.85 -15.02 9.08
C ILE A 89 -0.66 -14.32 9.74
N GLY A 90 0.56 -14.63 9.32
CA GLY A 90 1.78 -14.04 9.86
C GLY A 90 1.84 -12.52 9.68
N GLY A 91 1.45 -12.02 8.51
CA GLY A 91 1.37 -10.60 8.24
C GLY A 91 0.35 -9.88 9.12
N ALA A 92 -0.84 -10.47 9.32
CA ALA A 92 -1.86 -9.91 10.21
C ALA A 92 -1.39 -9.87 11.67
N ALA A 93 -0.76 -10.94 12.16
CA ALA A 93 -0.19 -10.98 13.51
C ALA A 93 0.91 -9.93 13.70
N LEU A 94 1.79 -9.78 12.72
CA LEU A 94 2.86 -8.79 12.76
C LEU A 94 2.30 -7.36 12.72
N TYR A 95 1.24 -7.08 11.95
CA TYR A 95 0.55 -5.79 11.97
C TYR A 95 -0.05 -5.47 13.34
N ILE A 96 -0.69 -6.43 14.01
CA ILE A 96 -1.21 -6.24 15.37
C ILE A 96 -0.08 -5.79 16.29
N ILE A 97 1.07 -6.48 16.28
CA ILE A 97 2.22 -6.15 17.11
C ILE A 97 2.73 -4.73 16.78
N CYS A 98 2.86 -4.40 15.50
CA CYS A 98 3.35 -3.08 15.07
C CYS A 98 2.41 -1.95 15.48
N PHE A 99 1.10 -2.10 15.27
CA PHE A 99 0.13 -1.08 15.66
C PHE A 99 0.02 -0.91 17.18
N LEU A 100 0.09 -1.99 17.95
CA LEU A 100 0.21 -1.91 19.41
C LEU A 100 1.52 -1.21 19.82
N GLY A 101 2.62 -1.51 19.12
CA GLY A 101 3.89 -0.81 19.28
C GLY A 101 3.75 0.69 19.06
N PHE A 102 3.13 1.13 17.96
CA PHE A 102 2.86 2.56 17.70
C PHE A 102 1.95 3.18 18.77
N LEU A 103 0.95 2.44 19.25
CA LEU A 103 -0.02 2.95 20.24
C LEU A 103 0.63 3.24 21.59
N PHE A 104 1.57 2.40 22.03
CA PHE A 104 2.09 2.46 23.39
C PHE A 104 3.52 3.00 23.50
N THR A 105 4.33 2.99 22.43
CA THR A 105 5.71 3.43 22.53
C THR A 105 5.83 4.93 22.77
N LYS A 106 6.78 5.28 23.66
CA LYS A 106 7.23 6.66 23.90
C LYS A 106 8.59 6.95 23.25
N SER A 107 9.12 6.01 22.46
CA SER A 107 10.44 6.10 21.83
C SER A 107 10.32 6.10 20.32
N ALA A 108 10.90 7.11 19.67
CA ALA A 108 11.00 7.20 18.22
C ALA A 108 11.80 6.02 17.62
N LEU A 109 12.80 5.51 18.35
CA LEU A 109 13.57 4.34 17.93
C LEU A 109 12.70 3.08 17.85
N VAL A 110 11.92 2.80 18.92
CA VAL A 110 11.00 1.66 18.93
C VAL A 110 9.93 1.81 17.86
N ALA A 111 9.42 3.02 17.64
CA ALA A 111 8.49 3.30 16.56
C ALA A 111 9.11 3.02 15.18
N SER A 112 10.39 3.35 14.98
CA SER A 112 11.12 3.04 13.74
C SER A 112 11.27 1.53 13.52
N VAL A 113 11.54 0.76 14.57
CA VAL A 113 11.54 -0.71 14.52
C VAL A 113 10.16 -1.27 14.17
N CYS A 114 9.10 -0.73 14.78
CA CYS A 114 7.72 -1.09 14.41
C CYS A 114 7.41 -0.69 12.97
N GLY A 115 7.92 0.45 12.50
CA GLY A 115 7.83 0.88 11.11
C GLY A 115 8.47 -0.14 10.17
N PHE A 116 9.72 -0.51 10.42
CA PHE A 116 10.42 -1.55 9.66
C PHE A 116 9.62 -2.86 9.63
N ALA A 117 9.21 -3.36 10.79
CA ALA A 117 8.45 -4.59 10.91
C ALA A 117 7.11 -4.52 10.15
N SER A 118 6.41 -3.37 10.18
CA SER A 118 5.19 -3.18 9.42
C SER A 118 5.44 -3.19 7.90
N GLY A 119 6.58 -2.68 7.45
CA GLY A 119 7.03 -2.78 6.06
C GLY A 119 7.27 -4.24 5.64
N VAL A 120 7.92 -5.01 6.50
CA VAL A 120 8.10 -6.46 6.32
C VAL A 120 6.75 -7.18 6.24
N ALA A 121 5.83 -6.87 7.16
CA ALA A 121 4.47 -7.44 7.15
C ALA A 121 3.73 -7.14 5.85
N THR A 122 3.93 -5.96 5.27
CA THR A 122 3.35 -5.61 3.98
C THR A 122 3.96 -6.45 2.86
N SER A 123 5.20 -6.20 2.50
CA SER A 123 5.77 -6.71 1.25
C SER A 123 6.27 -8.13 1.38
N GLY A 124 6.82 -8.51 2.55
CA GLY A 124 7.28 -9.88 2.81
C GLY A 124 6.16 -10.89 3.05
N PHE A 125 5.02 -10.42 3.55
CA PHE A 125 3.91 -11.30 3.90
C PHE A 125 2.69 -11.08 2.98
N TRP A 126 2.07 -9.90 3.05
CA TRP A 126 0.79 -9.68 2.36
C TRP A 126 0.94 -9.50 0.85
N ASP A 127 1.92 -8.73 0.36
CA ASP A 127 2.12 -8.57 -1.09
C ASP A 127 2.56 -9.91 -1.70
N ALA A 128 3.48 -10.63 -1.04
CA ALA A 128 3.99 -11.91 -1.51
C ALA A 128 2.93 -13.03 -1.55
N SER A 129 1.86 -12.92 -0.76
CA SER A 129 0.81 -13.94 -0.71
C SER A 129 -0.53 -13.46 -1.26
N GLY A 130 -0.91 -12.21 -1.04
CA GLY A 130 -2.21 -11.67 -1.40
C GLY A 130 -2.40 -11.46 -2.91
N TYR A 131 -1.40 -10.86 -3.59
CA TYR A 131 -1.47 -10.70 -5.05
C TYR A 131 -1.65 -12.04 -5.79
N PRO A 132 -0.82 -13.07 -5.53
CA PRO A 132 -1.03 -14.37 -6.14
C PRO A 132 -2.37 -15.01 -5.72
N ALA A 133 -2.75 -14.89 -4.45
CA ALA A 133 -3.98 -15.52 -3.95
C ALA A 133 -5.24 -15.05 -4.68
N VAL A 134 -5.37 -13.74 -4.97
CA VAL A 134 -6.54 -13.23 -5.71
C VAL A 134 -6.51 -13.64 -7.19
N GLN A 135 -5.33 -13.72 -7.80
CA GLN A 135 -5.17 -14.20 -9.18
C GLN A 135 -5.52 -15.69 -9.29
N GLU A 136 -5.05 -16.50 -8.34
CA GLU A 136 -5.34 -17.94 -8.25
C GLU A 136 -6.84 -18.19 -8.03
N ALA A 137 -7.51 -17.34 -7.22
CA ALA A 137 -8.95 -17.44 -6.95
C ALA A 137 -9.81 -16.98 -8.13
N TYR A 138 -9.34 -16.04 -8.95
CA TYR A 138 -10.08 -15.48 -10.08
C TYR A 138 -9.28 -15.52 -11.40
N PRO A 139 -8.92 -16.70 -11.90
CA PRO A 139 -8.08 -16.85 -13.09
C PRO A 139 -8.73 -16.37 -14.39
N ALA A 140 -10.06 -16.21 -14.43
CA ALA A 140 -10.78 -15.72 -15.61
C ALA A 140 -10.50 -14.24 -15.91
N ALA A 141 -10.17 -13.43 -14.89
CA ALA A 141 -9.82 -12.02 -15.03
C ALA A 141 -8.87 -11.59 -13.89
N PRO A 142 -7.63 -12.06 -13.88
CA PRO A 142 -6.67 -11.81 -12.80
C PRO A 142 -6.37 -10.31 -12.65
N GLY A 143 -6.33 -9.55 -13.75
CA GLY A 143 -6.14 -8.11 -13.71
C GLY A 143 -7.26 -7.38 -12.94
N SER A 144 -8.51 -7.78 -13.12
CA SER A 144 -9.63 -7.19 -12.38
C SER A 144 -9.54 -7.47 -10.88
N ALA A 145 -9.06 -8.64 -10.48
CA ALA A 145 -8.83 -8.97 -9.08
C ALA A 145 -7.74 -8.10 -8.46
N LEU A 146 -6.68 -7.79 -9.20
CA LEU A 146 -5.62 -6.87 -8.77
C LEU A 146 -6.10 -5.42 -8.66
N VAL A 147 -6.96 -4.97 -9.57
CA VAL A 147 -7.62 -3.65 -9.51
C VAL A 147 -8.41 -3.51 -8.20
N GLY A 148 -9.11 -4.57 -7.77
CA GLY A 148 -9.81 -4.60 -6.50
C GLY A 148 -8.89 -4.32 -5.30
N ILE A 149 -7.69 -4.87 -5.27
CA ILE A 149 -6.69 -4.57 -4.24
C ILE A 149 -6.40 -3.06 -4.17
N LYS A 150 -6.09 -2.44 -5.32
CA LYS A 150 -5.80 -1.00 -5.39
C LYS A 150 -6.99 -0.15 -4.95
N PHE A 151 -8.20 -0.55 -5.33
CA PHE A 151 -9.43 0.13 -4.87
C PHE A 151 -9.54 0.17 -3.35
N PHE A 152 -9.32 -0.95 -2.64
CA PHE A 152 -9.42 -0.98 -1.18
C PHE A 152 -8.31 -0.21 -0.48
N VAL A 153 -7.08 -0.21 -1.01
CA VAL A 153 -6.00 0.65 -0.53
C VAL A 153 -6.37 2.14 -0.67
N SER A 154 -6.87 2.53 -1.83
CA SER A 154 -7.28 3.93 -2.07
C SER A 154 -8.50 4.34 -1.24
N LEU A 155 -9.44 3.43 -1.01
CA LEU A 155 -10.60 3.71 -0.15
C LEU A 155 -10.16 4.09 1.27
N SER A 156 -9.17 3.40 1.82
CA SER A 156 -8.58 3.79 3.12
C SER A 156 -7.91 5.16 3.05
N GLY A 157 -7.12 5.40 2.01
CA GLY A 157 -6.44 6.69 1.81
C GLY A 157 -7.41 7.86 1.65
N MET A 158 -8.60 7.62 1.14
CA MET A 158 -9.66 8.62 1.04
C MET A 158 -10.32 8.93 2.39
N VAL A 159 -10.63 7.90 3.17
CA VAL A 159 -11.46 8.03 4.40
C VAL A 159 -10.61 8.33 5.62
N TYR A 160 -9.47 7.66 5.76
CA TYR A 160 -8.68 7.71 6.99
C TYR A 160 -8.16 9.10 7.37
N PRO A 161 -7.67 9.97 6.47
CA PRO A 161 -7.24 11.32 6.85
C PRO A 161 -8.34 12.16 7.50
N LEU A 162 -9.59 12.00 7.05
CA LEU A 162 -10.75 12.70 7.60
C LEU A 162 -11.09 12.19 9.01
N LEU A 163 -11.00 10.87 9.22
CA LEU A 163 -11.14 10.26 10.54
C LEU A 163 -10.06 10.76 11.52
N VAL A 164 -8.83 10.92 11.04
CA VAL A 164 -7.71 11.41 11.85
C VAL A 164 -8.02 12.79 12.40
N VAL A 165 -8.49 13.71 11.56
CA VAL A 165 -8.84 15.07 12.00
C VAL A 165 -10.03 15.06 12.95
N HIS A 166 -11.07 14.29 12.63
CA HIS A 166 -12.26 14.18 13.50
C HIS A 166 -11.89 13.69 14.91
N ASN A 167 -11.10 12.62 15.01
CA ASN A 167 -10.68 12.04 16.29
C ASN A 167 -9.70 12.95 17.05
N ALA A 168 -8.84 13.69 16.34
CA ALA A 168 -7.95 14.67 16.96
C ALA A 168 -8.75 15.81 17.59
N ASN A 169 -9.74 16.35 16.88
CA ASN A 169 -10.62 17.42 17.39
C ASN A 169 -11.45 16.97 18.59
N SER A 170 -11.80 15.68 18.67
CA SER A 170 -12.50 15.09 19.82
C SER A 170 -11.58 14.74 21.00
N GLY A 171 -10.27 15.05 20.91
CA GLY A 171 -9.27 14.71 21.92
C GLY A 171 -8.87 13.25 21.98
N ASN A 172 -9.39 12.40 21.10
CA ASN A 172 -9.25 10.95 21.11
C ASN A 172 -8.35 10.42 19.95
N TRP A 173 -7.26 11.12 19.64
CA TRP A 173 -6.40 10.76 18.51
C TRP A 173 -5.91 9.31 18.53
N LYS A 174 -5.81 8.66 19.70
CA LYS A 174 -5.40 7.26 19.84
C LYS A 174 -6.35 6.29 19.13
N LEU A 175 -7.62 6.68 18.91
CA LEU A 175 -8.55 5.90 18.11
C LEU A 175 -8.05 5.67 16.69
N ASN A 176 -7.28 6.62 16.14
CA ASN A 176 -6.66 6.49 14.81
C ASN A 176 -5.72 5.28 14.74
N VAL A 177 -5.08 4.90 15.84
CA VAL A 177 -4.19 3.73 15.92
C VAL A 177 -4.96 2.47 16.36
N MET A 178 -6.01 2.63 17.18
CA MET A 178 -6.85 1.50 17.61
C MET A 178 -7.64 0.88 16.45
N ILE A 179 -8.13 1.70 15.51
CA ILE A 179 -8.87 1.23 14.34
C ILE A 179 -8.07 0.17 13.56
N PRO A 180 -6.84 0.41 13.09
CA PRO A 180 -6.09 -0.61 12.37
C PRO A 180 -5.66 -1.80 13.24
N VAL A 181 -5.56 -1.67 14.59
CA VAL A 181 -5.39 -2.83 15.48
C VAL A 181 -6.59 -3.77 15.37
N VAL A 182 -7.81 -3.23 15.53
CA VAL A 182 -9.04 -4.02 15.43
C VAL A 182 -9.19 -4.62 14.03
N MET A 183 -8.92 -3.84 12.99
CA MET A 183 -8.95 -4.34 11.61
C MET A 183 -7.94 -5.47 11.40
N SER A 184 -6.73 -5.38 11.95
CA SER A 184 -5.73 -6.45 11.85
C SER A 184 -6.14 -7.72 12.58
N ILE A 185 -6.86 -7.61 13.70
CA ILE A 185 -7.45 -8.78 14.38
C ILE A 185 -8.50 -9.43 13.49
N ILE A 186 -9.35 -8.63 12.84
CA ILE A 186 -10.34 -9.15 11.88
C ILE A 186 -9.62 -9.81 10.68
N CYS A 187 -8.55 -9.19 10.16
CA CYS A 187 -7.71 -9.79 9.12
C CYS A 187 -7.16 -11.16 9.54
N LEU A 188 -6.67 -11.27 10.77
CA LEU A 188 -6.15 -12.52 11.32
C LEU A 188 -7.24 -13.62 11.35
N VAL A 189 -8.42 -13.29 11.86
CA VAL A 189 -9.55 -14.22 11.90
C VAL A 189 -9.97 -14.62 10.48
N LEU A 190 -10.11 -13.67 9.56
CA LEU A 190 -10.45 -13.95 8.18
C LEU A 190 -9.40 -14.83 7.50
N ALA A 191 -8.11 -14.58 7.71
CA ALA A 191 -7.03 -15.38 7.14
C ALA A 191 -7.02 -16.83 7.69
N ILE A 192 -7.41 -17.03 8.96
CA ILE A 192 -7.54 -18.37 9.55
C ILE A 192 -8.72 -19.13 8.92
N ILE A 193 -9.85 -18.48 8.66
CA ILE A 193 -11.07 -19.11 8.17
C ILE A 193 -11.03 -19.30 6.65
N ALA A 194 -10.48 -18.32 5.89
CA ALA A 194 -10.50 -18.32 4.44
C ALA A 194 -9.72 -19.52 3.84
N PRO A 195 -10.29 -20.21 2.84
CA PRO A 195 -9.59 -21.25 2.09
C PRO A 195 -8.76 -20.60 0.98
N PHE A 196 -7.50 -21.01 0.78
CA PHE A 196 -6.64 -20.51 -0.28
C PHE A 196 -6.39 -21.60 -1.33
N VAL A 197 -6.45 -21.23 -2.62
CA VAL A 197 -6.33 -22.18 -3.75
C VAL A 197 -5.02 -22.94 -3.70
N TYR A 198 -3.91 -22.22 -3.56
CA TYR A 198 -2.57 -22.80 -3.51
C TYR A 198 -2.41 -23.80 -2.36
N ASP A 199 -2.87 -23.43 -1.16
CA ASP A 199 -2.74 -24.29 0.02
C ASP A 199 -3.59 -25.56 -0.10
N ASP A 200 -4.79 -25.47 -0.71
CA ASP A 200 -5.65 -26.63 -0.98
C ASP A 200 -5.01 -27.56 -2.04
N GLN A 201 -4.42 -26.98 -3.09
CA GLN A 201 -3.73 -27.75 -4.13
C GLN A 201 -2.47 -28.43 -3.58
N LYS A 202 -1.69 -27.73 -2.77
CA LYS A 202 -0.49 -28.29 -2.13
C LYS A 202 -0.83 -29.47 -1.24
N LYS A 203 -1.87 -29.37 -0.40
CA LYS A 203 -2.34 -30.49 0.43
C LYS A 203 -2.82 -31.68 -0.42
N ALA A 204 -3.49 -31.42 -1.54
CA ALA A 204 -3.92 -32.48 -2.45
C ALA A 204 -2.76 -33.18 -3.16
N SER A 205 -1.67 -32.46 -3.44
CA SER A 205 -0.47 -33.03 -4.06
C SER A 205 0.40 -33.81 -3.09
N GLU A 206 0.44 -33.40 -1.81
CA GLU A 206 1.16 -34.14 -0.75
C GLU A 206 0.46 -35.47 -0.41
N GLY A 207 -0.86 -35.58 -0.71
CA GLY A 207 -1.64 -36.82 -0.52
C GLY A 207 -1.65 -37.76 -1.75
N ASN A 208 -1.08 -37.36 -2.90
CA ASN A 208 -1.14 -38.14 -4.14
C ASN A 208 0.25 -38.14 -4.80
N ASP A 209 1.08 -39.13 -4.44
CA ASP A 209 2.44 -39.27 -4.92
C ASP A 209 2.53 -39.27 -6.47
N GLY A 210 3.28 -38.32 -7.00
CA GLY A 210 3.99 -38.45 -8.31
C GLY A 210 3.41 -37.69 -9.51
N LYS A 211 2.09 -37.48 -9.66
CA LYS A 211 1.51 -36.90 -10.89
C LYS A 211 1.43 -35.36 -10.93
N SER A 212 1.59 -34.70 -9.80
CA SER A 212 1.43 -33.24 -9.70
C SER A 212 2.70 -32.45 -9.99
N LYS A 213 3.87 -33.03 -9.76
CA LYS A 213 5.16 -32.36 -10.02
C LYS A 213 5.42 -32.15 -11.51
N ASP A 214 5.07 -33.13 -12.31
CA ASP A 214 5.27 -33.07 -13.76
C ASP A 214 4.34 -32.08 -14.44
N ALA A 215 3.10 -31.95 -13.96
CA ALA A 215 2.14 -30.97 -14.48
C ALA A 215 2.53 -29.52 -14.14
N VAL A 216 3.00 -29.26 -12.91
CA VAL A 216 3.49 -27.94 -12.50
C VAL A 216 4.79 -27.60 -13.23
N GLN A 217 5.69 -28.57 -13.40
CA GLN A 217 6.93 -28.37 -14.16
C GLN A 217 6.63 -28.09 -15.63
N ALA A 218 5.67 -28.78 -16.23
CA ALA A 218 5.23 -28.55 -17.61
C ALA A 218 4.60 -27.15 -17.79
N GLU A 219 3.82 -26.65 -16.82
CA GLU A 219 3.29 -25.27 -16.84
C GLU A 219 4.43 -24.24 -16.73
N ILE A 220 5.43 -24.47 -15.87
CA ILE A 220 6.62 -23.61 -15.73
C ILE A 220 7.44 -23.62 -17.03
N ASP A 221 7.63 -24.76 -17.63
CA ASP A 221 8.40 -24.90 -18.87
C ASP A 221 7.65 -24.32 -20.08
N ALA A 222 6.32 -24.43 -20.12
CA ALA A 222 5.48 -23.76 -21.10
C ALA A 222 5.50 -22.23 -20.92
N ALA A 223 5.47 -21.71 -19.69
CA ALA A 223 5.61 -20.29 -19.41
C ALA A 223 7.00 -19.75 -19.76
N LYS A 224 8.07 -20.54 -19.53
CA LYS A 224 9.42 -20.21 -19.96
C LYS A 224 9.57 -20.22 -21.48
N ALA A 225 8.96 -21.18 -22.17
CA ALA A 225 8.96 -21.27 -23.63
C ALA A 225 8.15 -20.14 -24.30
N ALA A 226 7.08 -19.65 -23.64
CA ALA A 226 6.30 -18.51 -24.10
C ALA A 226 7.04 -17.16 -23.97
N MET A 227 8.14 -17.09 -23.22
CA MET A 227 9.05 -15.93 -23.20
C MET A 227 9.93 -15.95 -24.48
N LEU A 228 9.33 -15.58 -25.60
CA LEU A 228 9.93 -15.65 -26.95
C LEU A 228 11.17 -14.76 -27.16
N THR A 229 11.41 -13.75 -26.33
CA THR A 229 12.64 -12.92 -26.37
C THR A 229 13.00 -12.42 -24.98
N LYS A 230 14.22 -12.69 -24.53
CA LYS A 230 14.73 -12.03 -23.30
C LYS A 230 14.93 -10.55 -23.61
N PRO A 231 14.29 -9.62 -22.85
CA PRO A 231 14.51 -8.19 -23.01
C PRO A 231 16.00 -7.86 -22.80
N SER A 232 16.51 -6.87 -23.53
CA SER A 232 17.90 -6.44 -23.31
C SER A 232 18.07 -5.93 -21.88
N LYS A 233 19.27 -6.10 -21.31
CA LYS A 233 19.59 -5.62 -19.95
C LYS A 233 19.31 -4.12 -19.78
N PHE A 234 19.49 -3.34 -20.85
CA PHE A 234 19.21 -1.92 -20.87
C PHE A 234 17.69 -1.63 -20.74
N VAL A 235 16.85 -2.36 -21.45
CA VAL A 235 15.38 -2.23 -21.33
C VAL A 235 14.92 -2.62 -19.92
N VAL A 236 15.45 -3.68 -19.34
CA VAL A 236 15.17 -4.07 -17.95
C VAL A 236 15.56 -2.96 -16.99
N PHE A 237 16.75 -2.39 -17.13
CA PHE A 237 17.20 -1.28 -16.30
C PHE A 237 16.27 -0.06 -16.43
N LEU A 238 15.89 0.33 -17.64
CA LEU A 238 14.98 1.46 -17.86
C LEU A 238 13.61 1.25 -17.20
N VAL A 239 13.04 0.05 -17.31
CA VAL A 239 11.75 -0.28 -16.69
C VAL A 239 11.87 -0.23 -15.16
N MET A 240 12.93 -0.78 -14.60
CA MET A 240 13.18 -0.74 -13.14
C MET A 240 13.37 0.69 -12.65
N PHE A 241 14.14 1.51 -13.38
CA PHE A 241 14.39 2.91 -13.04
C PHE A 241 13.11 3.75 -13.11
N TYR A 242 12.31 3.55 -14.17
CA TYR A 242 10.99 4.17 -14.29
C TYR A 242 10.07 3.79 -13.12
N ALA A 243 9.98 2.50 -12.78
CA ALA A 243 9.19 2.03 -11.66
C ALA A 243 9.65 2.65 -10.32
N PHE A 244 10.96 2.80 -10.13
CA PHE A 244 11.53 3.47 -8.96
C PHE A 244 11.09 4.93 -8.88
N LEU A 245 11.17 5.69 -9.99
CA LEU A 245 10.74 7.10 -10.04
C LEU A 245 9.24 7.24 -9.76
N CYS A 246 8.40 6.40 -10.37
CA CYS A 246 6.96 6.40 -10.11
C CYS A 246 6.65 6.14 -8.63
N MET A 247 7.31 5.16 -8.02
CA MET A 247 7.14 4.85 -6.60
C MET A 247 7.63 5.99 -5.71
N ALA A 248 8.73 6.65 -6.04
CA ALA A 248 9.25 7.79 -5.28
C ALA A 248 8.26 8.96 -5.28
N ILE A 249 7.69 9.31 -6.44
CA ILE A 249 6.67 10.36 -6.57
C ILE A 249 5.40 9.97 -5.80
N MET A 250 4.89 8.76 -6.00
CA MET A 250 3.68 8.27 -5.34
C MET A 250 3.82 8.29 -3.81
N TYR A 251 4.91 7.74 -3.28
CA TYR A 251 5.16 7.74 -1.84
C TYR A 251 5.38 9.15 -1.29
N GLY A 252 6.14 9.99 -2.00
CA GLY A 252 6.33 11.39 -1.65
C GLY A 252 4.99 12.12 -1.53
N ALA A 253 4.13 12.01 -2.54
CA ALA A 253 2.81 12.60 -2.50
C ALA A 253 1.97 12.09 -1.32
N GLN A 254 1.86 10.77 -1.13
CA GLN A 254 1.06 10.19 -0.05
C GLN A 254 1.53 10.61 1.35
N GLN A 255 2.84 10.70 1.58
CA GLN A 255 3.39 10.96 2.91
C GLN A 255 3.44 12.46 3.25
N TYR A 256 3.68 13.32 2.27
CA TYR A 256 4.00 14.72 2.54
C TYR A 256 2.94 15.72 2.09
N THR A 257 1.91 15.32 1.36
CA THR A 257 0.84 16.22 0.88
C THR A 257 0.16 16.98 2.02
N LYS A 258 -0.16 16.32 3.15
CA LYS A 258 -0.72 16.99 4.34
C LYS A 258 0.27 18.00 4.91
N ALA A 259 1.51 17.63 5.10
CA ALA A 259 2.55 18.52 5.65
C ALA A 259 2.79 19.73 4.73
N PHE A 260 2.82 19.52 3.43
CA PHE A 260 2.92 20.58 2.42
C PHE A 260 1.73 21.55 2.51
N GLY A 261 0.50 21.04 2.61
CA GLY A 261 -0.70 21.86 2.78
C GLY A 261 -0.64 22.74 4.02
N LEU A 262 -0.17 22.22 5.15
CA LEU A 262 -0.04 22.96 6.40
C LEU A 262 1.10 23.99 6.35
N SER A 263 2.30 23.58 5.92
CA SER A 263 3.51 24.38 6.07
C SER A 263 3.74 25.38 4.94
N VAL A 264 3.36 25.03 3.70
CA VAL A 264 3.61 25.86 2.52
C VAL A 264 2.37 26.61 2.07
N CYS A 265 1.21 25.93 2.08
CA CYS A 265 -0.03 26.55 1.60
C CYS A 265 -0.84 27.25 2.71
N GLY A 266 -0.43 27.14 3.98
CA GLY A 266 -1.14 27.76 5.11
C GLY A 266 -2.57 27.24 5.32
N LEU A 267 -2.85 26.01 4.89
CA LEU A 267 -4.19 25.41 5.00
C LEU A 267 -4.51 24.98 6.44
N SER A 268 -5.79 24.91 6.77
CA SER A 268 -6.23 24.32 8.03
C SER A 268 -5.99 22.80 8.04
N GLU A 269 -5.97 22.19 9.23
CA GLU A 269 -5.80 20.72 9.41
C GLU A 269 -6.78 19.91 8.55
N MET A 270 -8.05 20.33 8.51
CA MET A 270 -9.09 19.66 7.72
C MET A 270 -8.83 19.79 6.21
N GLN A 271 -8.44 20.96 5.74
CA GLN A 271 -8.12 21.20 4.34
C GLN A 271 -6.88 20.41 3.93
N ALA A 272 -5.81 20.43 4.72
CA ALA A 272 -4.58 19.68 4.44
C ALA A 272 -4.80 18.17 4.45
N ALA A 273 -5.61 17.64 5.38
CA ALA A 273 -6.02 16.23 5.36
C ALA A 273 -6.87 15.90 4.12
N GLY A 274 -7.76 16.80 3.72
CA GLY A 274 -8.56 16.71 2.51
C GLY A 274 -7.73 16.59 1.23
N MET A 275 -6.54 17.19 1.17
CA MET A 275 -5.63 17.02 0.02
C MET A 275 -5.23 15.56 -0.19
N THR A 276 -4.90 14.83 0.88
CA THR A 276 -4.57 13.39 0.78
C THR A 276 -5.78 12.57 0.30
N SER A 277 -6.98 12.93 0.77
CA SER A 277 -8.22 12.27 0.32
C SER A 277 -8.48 12.53 -1.17
N ILE A 278 -8.28 13.75 -1.63
CA ILE A 278 -8.45 14.13 -3.04
C ILE A 278 -7.41 13.44 -3.94
N TYR A 279 -6.16 13.33 -3.49
CA TYR A 279 -5.14 12.51 -4.17
C TYR A 279 -5.63 11.08 -4.40
N THR A 280 -6.19 10.45 -3.37
CA THR A 280 -6.67 9.07 -3.49
C THR A 280 -7.94 8.92 -4.31
N ILE A 281 -8.81 9.95 -4.33
CA ILE A 281 -9.95 10.01 -5.28
C ILE A 281 -9.43 10.05 -6.72
N GLY A 282 -8.43 10.90 -7.01
CA GLY A 282 -7.74 10.93 -8.30
C GLY A 282 -7.24 9.54 -8.70
N SER A 283 -6.58 8.83 -7.78
CA SER A 283 -6.08 7.47 -8.02
C SER A 283 -7.18 6.45 -8.34
N ILE A 284 -8.33 6.53 -7.67
CA ILE A 284 -9.49 5.66 -7.99
C ILE A 284 -10.01 5.97 -9.38
N CYS A 285 -10.19 7.26 -9.69
CA CYS A 285 -10.64 7.70 -11.02
C CYS A 285 -9.68 7.24 -12.13
N ALA A 286 -8.36 7.36 -11.90
CA ALA A 286 -7.33 6.90 -12.83
C ALA A 286 -7.43 5.41 -13.13
N VAL A 287 -7.53 4.59 -12.09
CA VAL A 287 -7.64 3.13 -12.23
C VAL A 287 -8.82 2.76 -13.13
N LEU A 288 -9.99 3.37 -12.90
CA LEU A 288 -11.19 3.12 -13.69
C LEU A 288 -11.06 3.65 -15.11
N PHE A 289 -10.53 4.86 -15.27
CA PHE A 289 -10.34 5.52 -16.57
C PHE A 289 -9.34 4.76 -17.45
N TRP A 290 -8.16 4.44 -16.93
CA TRP A 290 -7.14 3.72 -17.70
C TRP A 290 -7.57 2.28 -18.02
N ALA A 291 -8.27 1.60 -17.09
CA ALA A 291 -8.84 0.30 -17.35
C ALA A 291 -9.86 0.35 -18.51
N PHE A 292 -10.71 1.38 -18.54
CA PHE A 292 -11.65 1.61 -19.65
C PHE A 292 -10.94 1.89 -20.98
N MET A 293 -9.93 2.78 -20.98
CA MET A 293 -9.15 3.13 -22.17
C MET A 293 -8.46 1.91 -22.79
N MET A 294 -7.86 1.06 -21.96
CA MET A 294 -7.21 -0.18 -22.43
C MET A 294 -8.23 -1.22 -22.91
N ALA A 295 -9.34 -1.40 -22.20
CA ALA A 295 -10.33 -2.42 -22.53
C ALA A 295 -11.19 -2.06 -23.75
N LYS A 296 -11.68 -0.83 -23.84
CA LYS A 296 -12.62 -0.39 -24.88
C LYS A 296 -11.90 0.25 -26.06
N LEU A 297 -10.96 1.13 -25.84
CA LEU A 297 -10.25 1.85 -26.90
C LEU A 297 -8.96 1.15 -27.34
N LYS A 298 -8.63 0.02 -26.73
CA LYS A 298 -7.43 -0.83 -27.03
C LYS A 298 -6.13 -0.03 -27.06
N TRP A 299 -6.02 0.96 -26.17
CA TRP A 299 -4.78 1.71 -26.03
C TRP A 299 -3.66 0.80 -25.54
N SER A 300 -2.48 0.94 -26.13
CA SER A 300 -1.32 0.20 -25.68
C SER A 300 -0.90 0.66 -24.27
N PRO A 301 -0.41 -0.22 -23.42
CA PRO A 301 0.10 0.15 -22.09
C PRO A 301 1.17 1.25 -22.14
N LEU A 302 2.03 1.23 -23.16
CA LEU A 302 3.06 2.26 -23.35
C LEU A 302 2.46 3.65 -23.58
N LYS A 303 1.39 3.74 -24.37
CA LYS A 303 0.68 5.01 -24.62
C LYS A 303 0.04 5.55 -23.34
N VAL A 304 -0.56 4.68 -22.54
CA VAL A 304 -1.12 5.02 -21.22
C VAL A 304 -0.03 5.58 -20.31
N VAL A 305 1.06 4.87 -20.15
CA VAL A 305 2.21 5.28 -19.32
C VAL A 305 2.78 6.64 -19.75
N LEU A 306 2.90 6.89 -21.05
CA LEU A 306 3.41 8.17 -21.57
C LEU A 306 2.48 9.34 -21.22
N ILE A 307 1.18 9.19 -21.44
CA ILE A 307 0.21 10.24 -21.15
C ILE A 307 0.12 10.49 -19.64
N ASP A 308 0.06 9.43 -18.85
CA ASP A 308 0.05 9.50 -17.39
C ASP A 308 1.29 10.22 -16.84
N SER A 309 2.47 9.91 -17.35
CA SER A 309 3.72 10.59 -16.96
C SER A 309 3.70 12.09 -17.29
N ILE A 310 3.13 12.49 -18.42
CA ILE A 310 2.97 13.91 -18.79
C ILE A 310 1.98 14.59 -17.85
N CYS A 311 0.84 13.96 -17.56
CA CYS A 311 -0.15 14.48 -16.62
C CYS A 311 0.44 14.65 -15.21
N THR A 312 1.20 13.65 -14.74
CA THR A 312 1.91 13.71 -13.45
C THR A 312 2.92 14.87 -13.41
N ALA A 313 3.71 15.08 -14.47
CA ALA A 313 4.67 16.19 -14.54
C ALA A 313 3.98 17.56 -14.50
N VAL A 314 2.88 17.74 -15.24
CA VAL A 314 2.08 18.97 -15.21
C VAL A 314 1.44 19.19 -13.85
N ALA A 315 0.89 18.15 -13.24
CA ALA A 315 0.31 18.21 -11.91
C ALA A 315 1.34 18.60 -10.85
N LEU A 316 2.53 18.01 -10.89
CA LEU A 316 3.63 18.32 -9.97
C LEU A 316 4.09 19.79 -10.14
N ALA A 317 4.21 20.26 -11.36
CA ALA A 317 4.51 21.67 -11.63
C ALA A 317 3.41 22.59 -11.05
N GLY A 318 2.13 22.22 -11.22
CA GLY A 318 1.00 22.95 -10.64
C GLY A 318 1.08 23.03 -9.11
N VAL A 319 1.42 21.93 -8.44
CA VAL A 319 1.57 21.90 -6.98
C VAL A 319 2.73 22.79 -6.52
N LEU A 320 3.86 22.79 -7.24
CA LEU A 320 5.07 23.52 -6.84
C LEU A 320 4.99 25.03 -7.08
N PHE A 321 4.33 25.46 -8.14
CA PHE A 321 4.37 26.86 -8.58
C PHE A 321 3.09 27.65 -8.36
N ILE A 322 1.95 26.98 -8.11
CA ILE A 322 0.67 27.64 -8.00
C ILE A 322 0.11 27.41 -6.59
N HIS A 323 0.04 28.50 -5.78
CA HIS A 323 -0.40 28.40 -4.39
C HIS A 323 -1.89 28.77 -4.17
N GLN A 324 -2.66 28.89 -5.26
CA GLN A 324 -4.11 29.10 -5.14
C GLN A 324 -4.81 27.79 -4.76
N VAL A 325 -5.55 27.80 -3.64
CA VAL A 325 -6.13 26.61 -3.01
C VAL A 325 -6.90 25.72 -3.99
N ALA A 326 -7.79 26.29 -4.81
CA ALA A 326 -8.59 25.53 -5.77
C ALA A 326 -7.72 24.80 -6.80
N ILE A 327 -6.67 25.46 -7.30
CA ILE A 327 -5.77 24.90 -8.30
C ILE A 327 -4.89 23.82 -7.69
N ILE A 328 -4.44 24.00 -6.44
CA ILE A 328 -3.70 22.97 -5.71
C ILE A 328 -4.54 21.69 -5.57
N TYR A 329 -5.81 21.79 -5.21
CA TYR A 329 -6.67 20.61 -5.12
C TYR A 329 -6.82 19.88 -6.46
N ILE A 330 -6.98 20.62 -7.55
CA ILE A 330 -7.03 20.04 -8.91
C ILE A 330 -5.70 19.37 -9.25
N ALA A 331 -4.57 20.03 -8.98
CA ALA A 331 -3.25 19.49 -9.26
C ALA A 331 -2.96 18.24 -8.41
N ILE A 332 -3.35 18.21 -7.15
CA ILE A 332 -3.24 17.04 -6.27
C ILE A 332 -4.15 15.89 -6.75
N ALA A 333 -5.36 16.18 -7.22
CA ALA A 333 -6.21 15.15 -7.84
C ALA A 333 -5.56 14.56 -9.09
N MET A 334 -4.99 15.40 -9.96
CA MET A 334 -4.25 14.98 -11.15
C MET A 334 -2.95 14.24 -10.82
N LEU A 335 -2.29 14.57 -9.72
CA LEU A 335 -1.09 13.86 -9.25
C LEU A 335 -1.42 12.43 -8.75
N GLY A 336 -2.65 12.23 -8.25
CA GLY A 336 -3.17 10.92 -7.90
C GLY A 336 -3.70 10.14 -9.10
N PHE A 337 -4.09 10.86 -10.16
CA PHE A 337 -4.62 10.29 -11.41
C PHE A 337 -3.52 9.66 -12.26
#